data_5f5b7e0bc533931d3bc25e8e78644732
#
_entry.id   5f5b7e0bc533931d3bc25e8e78644732
#
_cell.length_a   1.000
_cell.length_b   1.000
_cell.length_c   1.000
_cell.angle_alpha   90.00
_cell.angle_beta   90.00
_cell.angle_gamma   90.00
#
_symmetry.space_group_name_H-M   'P 1'
#
loop_
_entity.id
_entity.type
_entity.pdbx_description
1 polymer ?
#
loop_
_entity_poly.entity_id
_entity_poly.type
_entity_poly.pdbx_seq_one_letter_code
_entity_poly.pdbx_strand_id
1 'polypeptide(L)'
;MMKRLYAVTLMAASVTVLTGCASAPPAVDTSEQEVVGIINKVNNYWQQREKPQQWSFWDIAAYHTGNMEAYKITTNPAWRKYSEDWAMHNQWQGAKSADKTKWKYQYGETDEHVLFGDWQICFQTYADLYQLDPDPKKIARAREVMEYQMSTPNKDYWWWSDGLYMVMPVMTKMYGITGNRQYLDKLHEYFEYANSIMYDGEEKLYYRDARYVYPKHKSANGKKDFWSRGDGWVFAGLAKVLQDLPKDDPHRSEYIAKFKGMAQALKKVQAADGYWTRSLLDAEHAPGPETSGTAFFVYGYLWGINNGLLERDAYLPVVRKGWHYLSKTALQPDGKVGYVQPIGERAIPGQVVDQNSTTPFGVGAYLLASAEMVRLLRQ
;
A
#
# COMPACT_ATOMS: atom_id res chain seq x y z
N MET A 1 -94.78 8.01 4.39
CA MET A 1 -93.57 7.24 4.81
C MET A 1 -92.45 7.45 3.76
N MET A 2 -91.55 8.39 4.03
CA MET A 2 -90.46 8.73 3.13
C MET A 2 -89.22 7.95 3.52
N LYS A 3 -88.67 7.16 2.56
CA LYS A 3 -87.39 6.47 2.73
C LYS A 3 -86.31 7.41 2.20
N ARG A 4 -85.34 7.80 3.13
CA ARG A 4 -84.15 8.57 2.72
C ARG A 4 -83.04 7.56 2.27
N LEU A 5 -82.58 7.73 1.04
CA LEU A 5 -81.36 7.08 0.56
C LEU A 5 -80.15 7.90 1.02
N TYR A 6 -79.20 7.22 1.63
CA TYR A 6 -77.85 7.80 1.87
C TYR A 6 -76.94 7.33 0.76
N ALA A 7 -76.37 8.28 0.02
CA ALA A 7 -75.28 8.03 -0.93
C ALA A 7 -73.94 8.01 -0.17
N VAL A 8 -73.20 6.91 -0.27
CA VAL A 8 -71.84 6.79 0.26
C VAL A 8 -70.88 7.14 -0.87
N THR A 9 -70.15 8.25 -0.75
CA THR A 9 -69.09 8.63 -1.68
C THR A 9 -67.79 7.97 -1.25
N LEU A 10 -67.28 7.04 -2.05
CA LEU A 10 -65.92 6.51 -1.89
C LEU A 10 -64.91 7.51 -2.45
N MET A 11 -64.06 8.09 -1.57
CA MET A 11 -62.84 8.77 -1.99
C MET A 11 -61.73 7.75 -2.25
N ALA A 12 -61.33 7.61 -3.50
CA ALA A 12 -60.11 6.86 -3.86
C ALA A 12 -58.88 7.75 -3.60
N ALA A 13 -58.08 7.38 -2.59
CA ALA A 13 -56.78 8.00 -2.37
C ALA A 13 -55.73 7.42 -3.31
N SER A 14 -55.28 8.19 -4.28
CA SER A 14 -54.16 7.83 -5.15
C SER A 14 -52.85 7.97 -4.40
N VAL A 15 -52.18 6.86 -4.06
CA VAL A 15 -50.83 6.87 -3.55
C VAL A 15 -49.86 7.02 -4.70
N THR A 16 -49.30 8.21 -4.89
CA THR A 16 -48.20 8.43 -5.83
C THR A 16 -46.92 7.91 -5.21
N VAL A 17 -46.44 6.76 -5.66
CA VAL A 17 -45.11 6.24 -5.31
C VAL A 17 -44.09 7.08 -6.07
N LEU A 18 -43.44 8.00 -5.36
CA LEU A 18 -42.24 8.68 -5.85
C LEU A 18 -41.08 7.67 -5.88
N THR A 19 -40.84 7.05 -7.02
CA THR A 19 -39.57 6.34 -7.28
C THR A 19 -38.47 7.40 -7.36
N GLY A 20 -37.79 7.60 -6.23
CA GLY A 20 -36.55 8.38 -6.21
C GLY A 20 -35.53 7.67 -7.11
N CYS A 21 -35.23 8.27 -8.27
CA CYS A 21 -34.02 7.90 -9.02
C CYS A 21 -32.84 8.16 -8.12
N ALA A 22 -32.29 7.10 -7.53
CA ALA A 22 -30.96 7.15 -6.94
C ALA A 22 -30.02 7.59 -8.05
N SER A 23 -29.53 8.84 -7.98
CA SER A 23 -28.50 9.32 -8.89
C SER A 23 -27.29 8.39 -8.74
N ALA A 24 -26.81 7.84 -9.85
CA ALA A 24 -25.58 7.06 -9.86
C ALA A 24 -24.48 7.89 -9.12
N PRO A 25 -23.70 7.26 -8.25
CA PRO A 25 -22.63 7.98 -7.53
C PRO A 25 -21.75 8.65 -8.59
N PRO A 26 -21.41 9.94 -8.39
CA PRO A 26 -20.65 10.68 -9.39
C PRO A 26 -19.35 9.94 -9.73
N ALA A 27 -19.08 9.69 -11.01
CA ALA A 27 -17.87 9.02 -11.49
C ALA A 27 -16.59 9.72 -11.01
N VAL A 28 -15.46 9.02 -10.92
CA VAL A 28 -14.15 9.67 -10.73
C VAL A 28 -13.91 10.55 -11.98
N ASP A 29 -13.52 11.81 -11.79
CA ASP A 29 -13.29 12.76 -12.90
C ASP A 29 -11.94 12.47 -13.56
N THR A 30 -11.81 11.29 -14.16
CA THR A 30 -10.65 10.86 -14.95
C THR A 30 -11.04 9.65 -15.81
N SER A 31 -10.35 9.47 -16.91
CA SER A 31 -10.51 8.32 -17.82
C SER A 31 -9.36 7.32 -17.66
N GLU A 32 -9.59 6.07 -18.08
CA GLU A 32 -8.53 5.05 -18.14
C GLU A 32 -7.32 5.54 -18.94
N GLN A 33 -7.56 6.16 -20.10
CA GLN A 33 -6.52 6.66 -20.99
C GLN A 33 -5.67 7.74 -20.30
N GLU A 34 -6.29 8.65 -19.54
CA GLU A 34 -5.56 9.66 -18.77
C GLU A 34 -4.69 9.03 -17.70
N VAL A 35 -5.20 8.05 -16.95
CA VAL A 35 -4.42 7.38 -15.89
C VAL A 35 -3.25 6.57 -16.49
N VAL A 36 -3.47 5.87 -17.59
CA VAL A 36 -2.39 5.18 -18.34
C VAL A 36 -1.35 6.19 -18.84
N GLY A 37 -1.79 7.36 -19.33
CA GLY A 37 -0.91 8.48 -19.69
C GLY A 37 -0.06 8.96 -18.51
N ILE A 38 -0.66 9.06 -17.33
CA ILE A 38 0.04 9.42 -16.08
C ILE A 38 1.10 8.36 -15.72
N ILE A 39 0.75 7.07 -15.75
CA ILE A 39 1.69 5.97 -15.49
C ILE A 39 2.90 6.06 -16.42
N ASN A 40 2.67 6.22 -17.71
CA ASN A 40 3.73 6.34 -18.70
C ASN A 40 4.61 7.58 -18.45
N LYS A 41 4.01 8.71 -18.12
CA LYS A 41 4.71 9.96 -17.83
C LYS A 41 5.63 9.84 -16.60
N VAL A 42 5.12 9.26 -15.51
CA VAL A 42 5.86 9.05 -14.25
C VAL A 42 7.01 8.07 -14.47
N ASN A 43 6.76 6.93 -15.11
CA ASN A 43 7.81 5.94 -15.39
C ASN A 43 8.87 6.47 -16.36
N ASN A 44 8.47 7.20 -17.42
CA ASN A 44 9.43 7.83 -18.33
C ASN A 44 10.30 8.83 -17.59
N TYR A 45 9.71 9.70 -16.75
CA TYR A 45 10.49 10.67 -15.96
C TYR A 45 11.52 9.96 -15.09
N TRP A 46 11.11 8.91 -14.37
CA TRP A 46 11.97 8.17 -13.45
C TRP A 46 13.08 7.41 -14.20
N GLN A 47 12.72 6.55 -15.15
CA GLN A 47 13.65 5.62 -15.82
C GLN A 47 14.63 6.32 -16.79
N GLN A 48 14.34 7.54 -17.23
CA GLN A 48 15.31 8.37 -17.98
C GLN A 48 16.41 8.97 -17.11
N ARG A 49 16.16 9.13 -15.81
CA ARG A 49 17.08 9.76 -14.84
C ARG A 49 17.82 8.74 -14.00
N GLU A 50 17.14 7.65 -13.67
CA GLU A 50 17.65 6.58 -12.81
C GLU A 50 17.91 5.34 -13.65
N LYS A 51 19.11 4.78 -13.52
CA LYS A 51 19.46 3.53 -14.20
C LYS A 51 19.00 2.34 -13.36
N PRO A 52 18.74 1.17 -13.99
CA PRO A 52 18.37 -0.02 -13.23
C PRO A 52 19.53 -0.64 -12.43
N GLN A 53 20.78 -0.18 -12.63
CA GLN A 53 21.96 -0.66 -11.89
C GLN A 53 22.07 -0.03 -10.49
N GLN A 54 21.01 -0.22 -9.69
CA GLN A 54 20.93 0.23 -8.30
C GLN A 54 20.84 -0.99 -7.37
N TRP A 55 21.11 -0.81 -6.09
CA TRP A 55 21.06 -1.88 -5.10
C TRP A 55 19.64 -2.42 -4.86
N SER A 56 19.54 -3.62 -4.25
CA SER A 56 18.25 -4.27 -3.96
C SER A 56 17.63 -3.85 -2.62
N PHE A 57 18.08 -2.75 -2.01
CA PHE A 57 17.60 -2.26 -0.73
C PHE A 57 16.18 -1.67 -0.83
N TRP A 58 15.53 -1.51 0.29
CA TRP A 58 14.09 -1.25 0.39
C TRP A 58 13.59 -0.04 -0.42
N ASP A 59 14.35 1.05 -0.44
CA ASP A 59 13.94 2.30 -1.09
C ASP A 59 13.80 2.14 -2.61
N ILE A 60 14.77 1.46 -3.23
CA ILE A 60 14.74 1.13 -4.66
C ILE A 60 13.78 -0.03 -4.93
N ALA A 61 13.80 -1.09 -4.11
CA ALA A 61 12.93 -2.24 -4.29
C ALA A 61 11.44 -1.87 -4.24
N ALA A 62 11.05 -0.91 -3.39
CA ALA A 62 9.68 -0.41 -3.33
C ALA A 62 9.23 0.25 -4.63
N TYR A 63 10.12 0.96 -5.36
CA TYR A 63 9.80 1.44 -6.71
C TYR A 63 9.43 0.28 -7.64
N HIS A 64 10.23 -0.80 -7.63
CA HIS A 64 10.00 -1.93 -8.53
C HIS A 64 8.69 -2.67 -8.26
N THR A 65 8.18 -2.67 -7.01
CA THR A 65 6.84 -3.23 -6.74
C THR A 65 5.74 -2.45 -7.45
N GLY A 66 5.84 -1.11 -7.51
CA GLY A 66 4.92 -0.25 -8.26
C GLY A 66 5.11 -0.34 -9.77
N ASN A 67 6.36 -0.42 -10.23
CA ASN A 67 6.67 -0.57 -11.66
C ASN A 67 6.13 -1.89 -12.23
N MET A 68 6.17 -2.99 -11.46
CA MET A 68 5.56 -4.26 -11.89
C MET A 68 4.03 -4.15 -11.99
N GLU A 69 3.36 -3.42 -11.12
CA GLU A 69 1.92 -3.17 -11.25
C GLU A 69 1.61 -2.27 -12.46
N ALA A 70 2.45 -1.27 -12.73
CA ALA A 70 2.36 -0.47 -13.95
C ALA A 70 2.53 -1.35 -15.22
N TYR A 71 3.46 -2.30 -15.22
CA TYR A 71 3.61 -3.28 -16.29
C TYR A 71 2.34 -4.13 -16.46
N LYS A 72 1.78 -4.68 -15.39
CA LYS A 72 0.57 -5.52 -15.45
C LYS A 72 -0.64 -4.78 -16.07
N ILE A 73 -0.70 -3.47 -15.88
CA ILE A 73 -1.79 -2.63 -16.42
C ILE A 73 -1.55 -2.19 -17.86
N THR A 74 -0.32 -1.77 -18.18
CA THR A 74 0.01 -1.15 -19.49
C THR A 74 0.53 -2.17 -20.50
N THR A 75 0.98 -3.33 -20.05
CA THR A 75 1.71 -4.34 -20.82
C THR A 75 2.95 -3.80 -21.54
N ASN A 76 3.45 -2.62 -21.13
CA ASN A 76 4.63 -2.01 -21.73
C ASN A 76 5.89 -2.84 -21.40
N PRO A 77 6.54 -3.48 -22.37
CA PRO A 77 7.69 -4.38 -22.11
C PRO A 77 8.90 -3.64 -21.51
N ALA A 78 9.01 -2.32 -21.71
CA ALA A 78 10.09 -1.53 -21.13
C ALA A 78 10.02 -1.50 -19.59
N TRP A 79 8.81 -1.47 -19.01
CA TRP A 79 8.63 -1.49 -17.55
C TRP A 79 9.10 -2.81 -16.95
N ARG A 80 8.71 -3.94 -17.55
CA ARG A 80 9.20 -5.27 -17.16
C ARG A 80 10.72 -5.35 -17.29
N LYS A 81 11.23 -4.99 -18.45
CA LYS A 81 12.69 -5.04 -18.73
C LYS A 81 13.49 -4.25 -17.72
N TYR A 82 13.04 -3.05 -17.33
CA TYR A 82 13.72 -2.23 -16.34
C TYR A 82 13.83 -2.93 -14.98
N SER A 83 12.75 -3.58 -14.50
CA SER A 83 12.79 -4.36 -13.25
C SER A 83 13.61 -5.64 -13.40
N GLU A 84 13.61 -6.27 -14.56
CA GLU A 84 14.41 -7.47 -14.82
C GLU A 84 15.91 -7.13 -14.89
N ASP A 85 16.29 -6.03 -15.55
CA ASP A 85 17.68 -5.54 -15.58
C ASP A 85 18.20 -5.20 -14.17
N TRP A 86 17.35 -4.61 -13.32
CA TRP A 86 17.66 -4.37 -11.92
C TRP A 86 17.85 -5.67 -11.13
N ALA A 87 16.96 -6.64 -11.29
CA ALA A 87 17.05 -7.94 -10.62
C ALA A 87 18.31 -8.72 -11.06
N MET A 88 18.62 -8.70 -12.36
CA MET A 88 19.84 -9.32 -12.92
C MET A 88 21.11 -8.63 -12.40
N HIS A 89 21.13 -7.29 -12.33
CA HIS A 89 22.25 -6.54 -11.76
C HIS A 89 22.53 -6.98 -10.31
N ASN A 90 21.49 -7.19 -9.53
CA ASN A 90 21.58 -7.67 -8.15
C ASN A 90 21.74 -9.19 -8.05
N GLN A 91 21.86 -9.91 -9.17
CA GLN A 91 22.00 -11.35 -9.22
C GLN A 91 20.92 -12.09 -8.43
N TRP A 92 19.71 -11.53 -8.38
CA TRP A 92 18.55 -12.04 -7.63
C TRP A 92 18.81 -12.17 -6.11
N GLN A 93 19.73 -11.36 -5.57
CA GLN A 93 20.07 -11.33 -4.14
C GLN A 93 19.30 -10.23 -3.41
N GLY A 94 18.94 -10.49 -2.16
CA GLY A 94 18.50 -9.49 -1.18
C GLY A 94 19.68 -9.10 -0.30
N ALA A 95 20.70 -8.46 -0.89
CA ALA A 95 21.94 -8.12 -0.21
C ALA A 95 22.72 -7.09 -1.05
N LYS A 96 23.71 -6.45 -0.44
CA LYS A 96 24.56 -5.47 -1.10
C LYS A 96 25.44 -6.06 -2.20
N SER A 97 25.75 -7.33 -2.13
CA SER A 97 26.58 -8.07 -3.09
C SER A 97 26.19 -9.54 -3.08
N ALA A 98 26.37 -10.25 -4.20
CA ALA A 98 26.29 -11.72 -4.22
C ALA A 98 27.48 -12.37 -3.47
N ASP A 99 28.58 -11.67 -3.32
CA ASP A 99 29.75 -12.11 -2.56
C ASP A 99 29.53 -11.88 -1.06
N LYS A 100 29.21 -12.94 -0.33
CA LYS A 100 28.94 -12.90 1.12
C LYS A 100 30.10 -12.32 1.94
N THR A 101 31.34 -12.38 1.47
CA THR A 101 32.50 -11.80 2.17
C THR A 101 32.52 -10.27 2.16
N LYS A 102 31.74 -9.65 1.26
CA LYS A 102 31.60 -8.20 1.13
C LYS A 102 30.43 -7.62 1.91
N TRP A 103 29.66 -8.45 2.59
CA TRP A 103 28.50 -8.00 3.33
C TRP A 103 28.91 -7.20 4.56
N LYS A 104 28.51 -5.92 4.56
CA LYS A 104 28.67 -4.98 5.68
C LYS A 104 27.36 -4.21 5.80
N TYR A 105 26.53 -4.62 6.73
CA TYR A 105 25.19 -4.10 6.88
C TYR A 105 25.18 -3.00 7.96
N GLN A 106 24.44 -1.94 7.69
CA GLN A 106 24.33 -0.80 8.61
C GLN A 106 23.31 -1.02 9.72
N TYR A 107 22.41 -1.97 9.55
CA TYR A 107 21.23 -2.15 10.41
C TYR A 107 21.18 -3.52 11.08
N GLY A 108 22.33 -4.07 11.47
CA GLY A 108 22.39 -5.33 12.23
C GLY A 108 22.27 -6.62 11.40
N GLU A 109 22.28 -6.52 10.07
CA GLU A 109 22.28 -7.69 9.18
C GLU A 109 23.70 -8.28 9.12
N THR A 110 24.06 -9.00 10.16
CA THR A 110 25.42 -9.52 10.33
C THR A 110 25.55 -10.98 9.96
N ASP A 111 24.43 -11.69 9.78
CA ASP A 111 24.42 -13.11 9.44
C ASP A 111 24.42 -13.33 7.90
N GLU A 112 24.78 -14.54 7.51
CA GLU A 112 24.87 -14.93 6.10
C GLU A 112 23.53 -15.05 5.37
N HIS A 113 22.39 -14.93 6.10
CA HIS A 113 21.05 -15.03 5.54
C HIS A 113 20.39 -13.67 5.35
N VAL A 114 20.88 -12.62 6.02
CA VAL A 114 20.34 -11.26 5.90
C VAL A 114 18.84 -11.21 6.25
N LEU A 115 18.53 -11.52 7.51
CA LEU A 115 17.16 -11.63 8.02
C LEU A 115 16.50 -10.26 8.31
N PHE A 116 16.70 -9.28 7.46
CA PHE A 116 16.17 -7.94 7.62
C PHE A 116 15.25 -7.56 6.44
N GLY A 117 14.02 -7.15 6.76
CA GLY A 117 12.97 -6.88 5.76
C GLY A 117 13.36 -5.89 4.68
N ASP A 118 14.22 -4.93 5.00
CA ASP A 118 14.72 -3.93 4.05
C ASP A 118 15.51 -4.56 2.88
N TRP A 119 16.11 -5.72 3.08
CA TRP A 119 16.75 -6.51 2.04
C TRP A 119 15.84 -7.58 1.43
N GLN A 120 14.72 -7.90 2.10
CA GLN A 120 13.82 -8.97 1.65
C GLN A 120 12.70 -8.46 0.72
N ILE A 121 12.38 -7.18 0.73
CA ILE A 121 11.33 -6.59 -0.11
C ILE A 121 11.55 -6.85 -1.62
N CYS A 122 12.79 -6.91 -2.09
CA CYS A 122 13.12 -7.19 -3.49
C CYS A 122 12.55 -8.53 -3.97
N PHE A 123 12.38 -9.48 -3.06
CA PHE A 123 11.80 -10.79 -3.36
C PHE A 123 10.35 -10.71 -3.86
N GLN A 124 9.60 -9.63 -3.55
CA GLN A 124 8.29 -9.42 -4.15
C GLN A 124 8.40 -9.31 -5.68
N THR A 125 9.31 -8.44 -6.15
CA THR A 125 9.55 -8.25 -7.59
C THR A 125 10.15 -9.49 -8.24
N TYR A 126 11.07 -10.18 -7.56
CA TYR A 126 11.66 -11.42 -8.10
C TYR A 126 10.60 -12.52 -8.25
N ALA A 127 9.68 -12.65 -7.30
CA ALA A 127 8.55 -13.58 -7.40
C ALA A 127 7.60 -13.21 -8.56
N ASP A 128 7.29 -11.92 -8.74
CA ASP A 128 6.48 -11.47 -9.88
C ASP A 128 7.15 -11.79 -11.23
N LEU A 129 8.47 -11.56 -11.35
CA LEU A 129 9.24 -11.90 -12.55
C LEU A 129 9.36 -13.42 -12.77
N TYR A 130 9.42 -14.21 -11.69
CA TYR A 130 9.37 -15.66 -11.77
C TYR A 130 8.03 -16.16 -12.30
N GLN A 131 6.91 -15.58 -11.84
CA GLN A 131 5.57 -15.96 -12.31
C GLN A 131 5.37 -15.67 -13.80
N LEU A 132 6.03 -14.62 -14.32
CA LEU A 132 5.97 -14.28 -15.76
C LEU A 132 6.84 -15.18 -16.62
N ASP A 133 7.96 -15.63 -16.09
CA ASP A 133 8.96 -16.45 -16.78
C ASP A 133 9.71 -17.30 -15.74
N PRO A 134 9.26 -18.54 -15.49
CA PRO A 134 9.79 -19.40 -14.44
C PRO A 134 11.24 -19.82 -14.70
N ASP A 135 12.16 -19.27 -13.90
CA ASP A 135 13.56 -19.71 -13.81
C ASP A 135 13.91 -19.82 -12.30
N PRO A 136 14.27 -21.03 -11.81
CA PRO A 136 14.53 -21.25 -10.39
C PRO A 136 15.53 -20.29 -9.76
N LYS A 137 16.50 -19.75 -10.53
CA LYS A 137 17.47 -18.78 -10.02
C LYS A 137 16.82 -17.48 -9.52
N LYS A 138 15.67 -17.08 -10.09
CA LYS A 138 14.97 -15.84 -9.72
C LYS A 138 14.45 -15.85 -8.27
N ILE A 139 14.16 -17.05 -7.73
CA ILE A 139 13.62 -17.21 -6.37
C ILE A 139 14.52 -18.03 -5.44
N ALA A 140 15.68 -18.48 -5.90
CA ALA A 140 16.56 -19.33 -5.10
C ALA A 140 16.98 -18.66 -3.79
N ARG A 141 17.39 -17.37 -3.87
CA ARG A 141 17.78 -16.62 -2.67
C ARG A 141 16.59 -16.31 -1.76
N ALA A 142 15.45 -15.95 -2.34
CA ALA A 142 14.22 -15.73 -1.56
C ALA A 142 13.84 -16.99 -0.77
N ARG A 143 13.91 -18.16 -1.41
CA ARG A 143 13.66 -19.45 -0.75
C ARG A 143 14.65 -19.71 0.37
N GLU A 144 15.96 -19.60 0.10
CA GLU A 144 17.03 -19.81 1.09
C GLU A 144 16.81 -18.96 2.35
N VAL A 145 16.58 -17.64 2.16
CA VAL A 145 16.44 -16.68 3.26
C VAL A 145 15.17 -16.94 4.05
N MET A 146 14.03 -17.09 3.36
CA MET A 146 12.74 -17.23 4.03
C MET A 146 12.60 -18.59 4.72
N GLU A 147 13.07 -19.68 4.12
CA GLU A 147 13.06 -21.02 4.73
C GLU A 147 13.96 -21.05 5.96
N TYR A 148 15.15 -20.42 5.91
CA TYR A 148 15.99 -20.28 7.09
C TYR A 148 15.29 -19.47 8.19
N GLN A 149 14.75 -18.29 7.88
CA GLN A 149 14.01 -17.47 8.84
C GLN A 149 12.89 -18.24 9.51
N MET A 150 12.09 -18.99 8.74
CA MET A 150 11.00 -19.82 9.26
C MET A 150 11.49 -20.99 10.13
N SER A 151 12.71 -21.48 9.95
CA SER A 151 13.29 -22.56 10.77
C SER A 151 13.75 -22.12 12.14
N THR A 152 13.91 -20.82 12.37
CA THR A 152 14.31 -20.28 13.66
C THR A 152 13.13 -20.19 14.63
N PRO A 153 13.36 -20.18 15.96
CA PRO A 153 12.31 -19.99 16.95
C PRO A 153 11.86 -18.53 17.09
N ASN A 154 12.57 -17.58 16.47
CA ASN A 154 12.31 -16.16 16.61
C ASN A 154 11.06 -15.76 15.82
N LYS A 155 10.31 -14.78 16.36
CA LYS A 155 9.11 -14.22 15.71
C LYS A 155 9.12 -12.70 15.61
N ASP A 156 10.18 -12.06 16.07
CA ASP A 156 10.33 -10.60 16.20
C ASP A 156 11.00 -9.95 14.98
N TYR A 157 10.99 -10.60 13.84
CA TYR A 157 11.59 -10.10 12.60
C TYR A 157 10.94 -8.83 12.08
N TRP A 158 9.63 -8.63 12.31
CA TRP A 158 8.86 -7.49 11.79
C TRP A 158 8.49 -6.54 12.93
N TRP A 159 9.50 -5.97 13.55
CA TRP A 159 9.37 -5.10 14.73
C TRP A 159 9.02 -3.63 14.39
N TRP A 160 8.87 -3.29 13.10
CA TRP A 160 8.48 -1.96 12.63
C TRP A 160 7.45 -2.05 11.50
N SER A 161 6.61 -1.00 11.37
CA SER A 161 5.47 -0.95 10.46
C SER A 161 5.84 -1.20 9.00
N ASP A 162 6.99 -0.69 8.57
CA ASP A 162 7.47 -0.80 7.19
C ASP A 162 7.76 -2.27 6.82
N GLY A 163 8.25 -3.07 7.77
CA GLY A 163 8.50 -4.50 7.60
C GLY A 163 7.27 -5.29 7.17
N LEU A 164 6.07 -4.86 7.56
CA LEU A 164 4.81 -5.49 7.17
C LEU A 164 4.54 -5.38 5.67
N TYR A 165 4.88 -4.24 5.03
CA TYR A 165 4.81 -4.13 3.57
C TYR A 165 5.93 -4.91 2.89
N MET A 166 7.13 -4.85 3.49
CA MET A 166 8.32 -5.40 2.85
C MET A 166 8.24 -6.92 2.72
N VAL A 167 7.79 -7.62 3.76
CA VAL A 167 7.95 -9.07 3.83
C VAL A 167 6.65 -9.87 3.82
N MET A 168 5.53 -9.36 4.37
CA MET A 168 4.28 -10.12 4.33
C MET A 168 3.89 -10.58 2.91
N PRO A 169 3.99 -9.72 1.85
CA PRO A 169 3.69 -10.16 0.49
C PRO A 169 4.70 -11.18 -0.08
N VAL A 170 5.93 -11.21 0.43
CA VAL A 170 6.89 -12.27 0.04
C VAL A 170 6.38 -13.63 0.50
N MET A 171 5.87 -13.72 1.74
CA MET A 171 5.35 -14.97 2.29
C MET A 171 4.17 -15.52 1.47
N THR A 172 3.20 -14.67 1.13
CA THR A 172 2.05 -15.11 0.32
C THR A 172 2.45 -15.50 -1.11
N LYS A 173 3.38 -14.76 -1.73
CA LYS A 173 3.91 -15.09 -3.07
C LYS A 173 4.70 -16.41 -3.06
N MET A 174 5.55 -16.62 -2.06
CA MET A 174 6.31 -17.88 -1.93
C MET A 174 5.39 -19.07 -1.66
N TYR A 175 4.32 -18.89 -0.87
CA TYR A 175 3.27 -19.90 -0.75
C TYR A 175 2.64 -20.22 -2.12
N GLY A 176 2.23 -19.20 -2.88
CA GLY A 176 1.63 -19.37 -4.21
C GLY A 176 2.55 -20.10 -5.20
N ILE A 177 3.87 -19.93 -5.08
CA ILE A 177 4.87 -20.59 -5.94
C ILE A 177 5.16 -22.03 -5.48
N THR A 178 5.24 -22.27 -4.17
CA THR A 178 5.76 -23.53 -3.61
C THR A 178 4.68 -24.48 -3.10
N GLY A 179 3.50 -23.96 -2.76
CA GLY A 179 2.44 -24.70 -2.06
C GLY A 179 2.77 -25.00 -0.59
N ASN A 180 3.92 -24.56 -0.06
CA ASN A 180 4.32 -24.81 1.31
C ASN A 180 3.53 -23.95 2.31
N ARG A 181 2.61 -24.56 3.06
CA ARG A 181 1.74 -23.90 4.05
C ARG A 181 2.51 -23.16 5.13
N GLN A 182 3.74 -23.60 5.47
CA GLN A 182 4.55 -22.99 6.51
C GLN A 182 4.77 -21.48 6.28
N TYR A 183 4.79 -21.03 5.03
CA TYR A 183 4.86 -19.60 4.71
C TYR A 183 3.67 -18.83 5.29
N LEU A 184 2.47 -19.36 5.21
CA LEU A 184 1.26 -18.70 5.75
C LEU A 184 1.17 -18.80 7.26
N ASP A 185 1.57 -19.93 7.85
CA ASP A 185 1.59 -20.12 9.29
C ASP A 185 2.58 -19.14 9.96
N LYS A 186 3.78 -19.00 9.38
CA LYS A 186 4.78 -18.05 9.87
C LYS A 186 4.43 -16.59 9.56
N LEU A 187 3.79 -16.31 8.43
CA LEU A 187 3.22 -15.00 8.15
C LEU A 187 2.30 -14.56 9.30
N HIS A 188 1.38 -15.44 9.72
CA HIS A 188 0.47 -15.13 10.81
C HIS A 188 1.19 -14.95 12.15
N GLU A 189 2.11 -15.84 12.49
CA GLU A 189 2.90 -15.76 13.74
C GLU A 189 3.67 -14.41 13.84
N TYR A 190 4.34 -13.99 12.77
CA TYR A 190 5.09 -12.74 12.74
C TYR A 190 4.18 -11.51 12.72
N PHE A 191 3.04 -11.60 12.04
CA PHE A 191 2.04 -10.53 12.03
C PHE A 191 1.41 -10.32 13.41
N GLU A 192 1.09 -11.38 14.13
CA GLU A 192 0.56 -11.29 15.50
C GLU A 192 1.60 -10.68 16.47
N TYR A 193 2.86 -11.05 16.34
CA TYR A 193 3.92 -10.37 17.10
C TYR A 193 3.96 -8.86 16.80
N ALA A 194 3.98 -8.48 15.51
CA ALA A 194 3.98 -7.09 15.09
C ALA A 194 2.76 -6.32 15.63
N ASN A 195 1.57 -6.92 15.57
CA ASN A 195 0.34 -6.37 16.16
C ASN A 195 0.48 -6.12 17.66
N SER A 196 1.09 -7.06 18.38
CA SER A 196 1.23 -6.97 19.83
C SER A 196 2.08 -5.79 20.31
N ILE A 197 2.98 -5.30 19.47
CA ILE A 197 3.93 -4.22 19.83
C ILE A 197 3.61 -2.87 19.18
N MET A 198 2.84 -2.82 18.08
CA MET A 198 2.66 -1.59 17.31
C MET A 198 1.19 -1.19 17.08
N TYR A 199 0.25 -2.13 17.16
CA TYR A 199 -1.14 -1.82 16.82
C TYR A 199 -1.87 -1.14 17.97
N ASP A 200 -2.44 0.03 17.72
CA ASP A 200 -3.36 0.71 18.64
C ASP A 200 -4.79 0.26 18.38
N GLY A 201 -5.34 -0.53 19.31
CA GLY A 201 -6.68 -1.09 19.18
C GLY A 201 -7.83 -0.06 19.26
N GLU A 202 -7.59 1.12 19.83
CA GLU A 202 -8.54 2.23 19.89
C GLU A 202 -8.57 2.99 18.57
N GLU A 203 -7.41 3.44 18.09
CA GLU A 203 -7.29 4.25 16.88
C GLU A 203 -7.35 3.41 15.60
N LYS A 204 -7.11 2.09 15.68
CA LYS A 204 -7.02 1.17 14.53
C LYS A 204 -5.88 1.52 13.57
N LEU A 205 -4.80 2.09 14.11
CA LEU A 205 -3.59 2.52 13.40
C LEU A 205 -2.36 1.85 14.01
N TYR A 206 -1.23 1.99 13.34
CA TYR A 206 0.04 1.41 13.77
C TYR A 206 1.05 2.49 14.12
N TYR A 207 1.65 2.40 15.31
CA TYR A 207 2.88 3.11 15.59
C TYR A 207 4.01 2.56 14.70
N ARG A 208 5.00 3.40 14.40
CA ARG A 208 6.12 2.97 13.56
C ARG A 208 6.85 1.76 14.15
N ASP A 209 7.10 1.76 15.45
CA ASP A 209 7.64 0.66 16.25
C ASP A 209 7.42 0.95 17.75
N ALA A 210 7.89 0.02 18.62
CA ALA A 210 7.69 0.11 20.07
C ALA A 210 8.28 1.37 20.73
N ARG A 211 9.20 2.10 20.06
CA ARG A 211 9.77 3.37 20.56
C ARG A 211 8.76 4.51 20.46
N TYR A 212 7.85 4.43 19.49
CA TYR A 212 6.87 5.47 19.16
C TYR A 212 5.50 5.26 19.81
N VAL A 213 5.32 4.18 20.56
CA VAL A 213 4.05 3.90 21.27
C VAL A 213 3.79 4.94 22.35
N TYR A 214 2.59 5.54 22.31
CA TYR A 214 2.11 6.47 23.33
C TYR A 214 2.09 5.82 24.75
N PRO A 215 2.47 6.51 25.82
CA PRO A 215 2.90 7.91 25.92
C PRO A 215 4.43 8.13 25.80
N LYS A 216 5.23 7.12 25.41
CA LYS A 216 6.69 7.28 25.28
C LYS A 216 7.05 8.32 24.22
N HIS A 217 6.30 8.33 23.11
CA HIS A 217 6.39 9.31 22.05
C HIS A 217 5.04 10.02 21.88
N LYS A 218 5.09 11.32 21.56
CA LYS A 218 3.92 12.18 21.35
C LYS A 218 4.23 13.17 20.23
N SER A 219 3.19 13.63 19.55
CA SER A 219 3.28 14.80 18.68
C SER A 219 3.62 16.07 19.49
N ALA A 220 3.91 17.15 18.80
CA ALA A 220 4.18 18.46 19.44
C ALA A 220 3.02 18.94 20.33
N ASN A 221 1.78 18.58 20.01
CA ASN A 221 0.59 18.93 20.76
C ASN A 221 0.16 17.84 21.79
N GLY A 222 1.05 16.87 22.06
CA GLY A 222 0.84 15.84 23.09
C GLY A 222 -0.09 14.70 22.69
N LYS A 223 -0.48 14.61 21.41
CA LYS A 223 -1.35 13.53 20.88
C LYS A 223 -0.57 12.27 20.55
N LYS A 224 -1.29 11.14 20.38
CA LYS A 224 -0.74 9.94 19.74
C LYS A 224 -0.22 10.31 18.34
N ASP A 225 1.01 9.92 18.01
CA ASP A 225 1.66 10.28 16.74
C ASP A 225 1.79 9.05 15.85
N PHE A 226 0.88 8.95 14.88
CA PHE A 226 0.89 7.92 13.86
C PHE A 226 1.46 8.50 12.57
N TRP A 227 2.54 7.90 12.11
CA TRP A 227 3.25 8.36 10.93
C TRP A 227 2.56 7.90 9.64
N SER A 228 2.16 8.84 8.80
CA SER A 228 1.39 8.60 7.58
C SER A 228 2.01 7.52 6.69
N ARG A 229 3.30 7.60 6.36
CA ARG A 229 3.96 6.57 5.55
C ARG A 229 4.06 5.23 6.28
N GLY A 230 4.23 5.21 7.61
CA GLY A 230 4.22 3.99 8.41
C GLY A 230 2.90 3.23 8.28
N ASP A 231 1.79 3.91 8.52
CA ASP A 231 0.45 3.35 8.29
C ASP A 231 0.18 3.05 6.80
N GLY A 232 0.76 3.83 5.90
CA GLY A 232 0.70 3.58 4.46
C GLY A 232 1.30 2.24 4.07
N TRP A 233 2.48 1.93 4.61
CA TRP A 233 3.11 0.62 4.42
C TRP A 233 2.22 -0.53 4.90
N VAL A 234 1.64 -0.40 6.11
CA VAL A 234 0.79 -1.46 6.67
C VAL A 234 -0.48 -1.64 5.85
N PHE A 235 -1.16 -0.56 5.51
CA PHE A 235 -2.42 -0.61 4.77
C PHE A 235 -2.24 -1.21 3.37
N ALA A 236 -1.17 -0.82 2.66
CA ALA A 236 -0.80 -1.40 1.38
C ALA A 236 -0.32 -2.86 1.52
N GLY A 237 0.44 -3.18 2.56
CA GLY A 237 0.89 -4.54 2.87
C GLY A 237 -0.29 -5.50 3.09
N LEU A 238 -1.30 -5.07 3.86
CA LEU A 238 -2.53 -5.84 4.08
C LEU A 238 -3.30 -6.07 2.78
N ALA A 239 -3.40 -5.07 1.90
CA ALA A 239 -4.03 -5.23 0.59
C ALA A 239 -3.30 -6.29 -0.24
N LYS A 240 -1.97 -6.24 -0.32
CA LYS A 240 -1.16 -7.23 -1.05
C LYS A 240 -1.29 -8.64 -0.47
N VAL A 241 -1.29 -8.77 0.86
CA VAL A 241 -1.51 -10.07 1.51
C VAL A 241 -2.89 -10.64 1.16
N LEU A 242 -3.94 -9.85 1.33
CA LEU A 242 -5.31 -10.27 1.03
C LEU A 242 -5.55 -10.60 -0.44
N GLN A 243 -4.75 -10.02 -1.35
CA GLN A 243 -4.77 -10.35 -2.77
C GLN A 243 -4.32 -11.79 -3.03
N ASP A 244 -3.23 -12.21 -2.40
CA ASP A 244 -2.56 -13.50 -2.69
C ASP A 244 -2.94 -14.60 -1.69
N LEU A 245 -3.49 -14.25 -0.50
CA LEU A 245 -3.87 -15.20 0.54
C LEU A 245 -5.10 -16.01 0.10
N PRO A 246 -5.12 -17.36 0.28
CA PRO A 246 -6.28 -18.18 -0.04
C PRO A 246 -7.57 -17.68 0.65
N LYS A 247 -8.70 -17.81 -0.05
CA LYS A 247 -9.98 -17.33 0.48
C LYS A 247 -10.44 -18.10 1.71
N ASP A 248 -10.02 -19.34 1.84
CA ASP A 248 -10.30 -20.27 2.93
C ASP A 248 -9.21 -20.32 4.00
N ASP A 249 -8.23 -19.39 3.93
CA ASP A 249 -7.21 -19.28 4.98
C ASP A 249 -7.87 -18.96 6.34
N PRO A 250 -7.54 -19.71 7.42
CA PRO A 250 -8.20 -19.57 8.72
C PRO A 250 -8.01 -18.19 9.36
N HIS A 251 -6.94 -17.48 9.02
CA HIS A 251 -6.62 -16.16 9.56
C HIS A 251 -7.03 -15.00 8.64
N ARG A 252 -7.60 -15.31 7.46
CA ARG A 252 -8.00 -14.27 6.50
C ARG A 252 -8.94 -13.22 7.08
N SER A 253 -9.86 -13.62 7.96
CA SER A 253 -10.81 -12.71 8.60
C SER A 253 -10.13 -11.66 9.48
N GLU A 254 -9.00 -11.99 10.10
CA GLU A 254 -8.22 -11.08 10.95
C GLU A 254 -7.54 -10.00 10.11
N TYR A 255 -6.91 -10.37 8.99
CA TYR A 255 -6.34 -9.40 8.04
C TYR A 255 -7.42 -8.47 7.47
N ILE A 256 -8.61 -9.01 7.15
CA ILE A 256 -9.76 -8.19 6.69
C ILE A 256 -10.21 -7.22 7.79
N ALA A 257 -10.28 -7.66 9.04
CA ALA A 257 -10.70 -6.82 10.16
C ALA A 257 -9.70 -5.66 10.38
N LYS A 258 -8.38 -5.94 10.34
CA LYS A 258 -7.34 -4.91 10.43
C LYS A 258 -7.42 -3.93 9.26
N PHE A 259 -7.51 -4.42 8.02
CA PHE A 259 -7.65 -3.61 6.82
C PHE A 259 -8.88 -2.68 6.88
N LYS A 260 -10.05 -3.21 7.24
CA LYS A 260 -11.28 -2.40 7.37
C LYS A 260 -11.20 -1.39 8.51
N GLY A 261 -10.60 -1.77 9.63
CA GLY A 261 -10.37 -0.87 10.76
C GLY A 261 -9.51 0.33 10.37
N MET A 262 -8.38 0.07 9.71
CA MET A 262 -7.51 1.13 9.18
C MET A 262 -8.23 2.00 8.15
N ALA A 263 -8.98 1.42 7.22
CA ALA A 263 -9.74 2.18 6.24
C ALA A 263 -10.72 3.18 6.90
N GLN A 264 -11.39 2.77 7.98
CA GLN A 264 -12.29 3.66 8.72
C GLN A 264 -11.53 4.77 9.45
N ALA A 265 -10.39 4.46 10.07
CA ALA A 265 -9.56 5.43 10.79
C ALA A 265 -8.96 6.47 9.84
N LEU A 266 -8.34 6.03 8.77
CA LEU A 266 -7.71 6.88 7.75
C LEU A 266 -8.70 7.82 7.06
N LYS A 267 -9.93 7.35 6.78
CA LYS A 267 -11.00 8.20 6.22
C LYS A 267 -11.30 9.42 7.07
N LYS A 268 -11.26 9.29 8.41
CA LYS A 268 -11.60 10.37 9.34
C LYS A 268 -10.57 11.51 9.35
N VAL A 269 -9.34 11.22 8.98
CA VAL A 269 -8.20 12.14 9.09
C VAL A 269 -7.65 12.62 7.74
N GLN A 270 -8.38 12.35 6.65
CA GLN A 270 -8.07 12.90 5.34
C GLN A 270 -8.29 14.40 5.32
N ALA A 271 -7.31 15.18 4.90
CA ALA A 271 -7.42 16.62 4.72
C ALA A 271 -8.48 16.99 3.65
N ALA A 272 -9.01 18.21 3.72
CA ALA A 272 -10.00 18.69 2.74
C ALA A 272 -9.49 18.62 1.31
N ASP A 273 -8.19 18.93 1.10
CA ASP A 273 -7.50 18.89 -0.19
C ASP A 273 -7.12 17.48 -0.65
N GLY A 274 -7.49 16.44 0.09
CA GLY A 274 -7.42 15.04 -0.30
C GLY A 274 -6.16 14.30 0.09
N TYR A 275 -5.11 14.96 0.58
CA TYR A 275 -3.91 14.31 1.10
C TYR A 275 -4.06 13.90 2.58
N TRP A 276 -3.07 13.21 3.12
CA TRP A 276 -2.85 13.00 4.55
C TRP A 276 -1.57 13.69 4.98
N THR A 277 -1.61 14.31 6.16
CA THR A 277 -0.42 14.93 6.78
C THR A 277 0.51 13.86 7.33
N ARG A 278 1.78 14.20 7.55
CA ARG A 278 2.81 13.28 8.06
C ARG A 278 2.47 12.67 9.42
N SER A 279 1.81 13.44 10.30
CA SER A 279 1.21 12.96 11.55
C SER A 279 -0.31 12.88 11.36
N LEU A 280 -0.88 11.67 11.46
CA LEU A 280 -2.28 11.42 11.09
C LEU A 280 -3.28 12.06 12.05
N LEU A 281 -3.01 12.03 13.36
CA LEU A 281 -3.93 12.58 14.37
C LEU A 281 -3.58 14.00 14.78
N ASP A 282 -2.47 14.55 14.29
CA ASP A 282 -2.03 15.90 14.61
C ASP A 282 -1.46 16.61 13.38
N ALA A 283 -2.36 17.12 12.55
CA ALA A 283 -2.00 17.80 11.31
C ALA A 283 -1.07 19.02 11.52
N GLU A 284 -1.12 19.65 12.70
CA GLU A 284 -0.30 20.82 13.04
C GLU A 284 1.11 20.44 13.47
N HIS A 285 1.35 19.18 13.88
CA HIS A 285 2.68 18.69 14.25
C HIS A 285 3.68 18.78 13.09
N ALA A 286 3.24 18.35 11.91
CA ALA A 286 4.04 18.39 10.68
C ALA A 286 3.11 18.70 9.48
N PRO A 287 2.71 19.98 9.32
CA PRO A 287 1.68 20.37 8.37
C PRO A 287 2.13 20.20 6.91
N GLY A 288 1.14 20.20 6.03
CA GLY A 288 1.32 20.07 4.59
C GLY A 288 1.20 18.64 4.09
N PRO A 289 1.17 18.47 2.76
CA PRO A 289 0.95 17.18 2.13
C PRO A 289 2.14 16.22 2.29
N GLU A 290 1.82 14.93 2.25
CA GLU A 290 2.80 13.85 2.17
C GLU A 290 2.31 12.82 1.14
N THR A 291 3.05 12.68 0.03
CA THR A 291 2.60 11.94 -1.13
C THR A 291 2.74 10.43 -0.96
N SER A 292 3.79 9.93 -0.28
CA SER A 292 3.99 8.47 -0.19
C SER A 292 2.90 7.78 0.63
N GLY A 293 2.57 8.30 1.80
CA GLY A 293 1.45 7.80 2.62
C GLY A 293 0.12 7.98 1.90
N THR A 294 -0.12 9.16 1.31
CA THR A 294 -1.34 9.41 0.53
C THR A 294 -1.51 8.41 -0.61
N ALA A 295 -0.45 8.12 -1.36
CA ALA A 295 -0.50 7.16 -2.47
C ALA A 295 -0.77 5.72 -1.99
N PHE A 296 -0.15 5.27 -0.90
CA PHE A 296 -0.44 3.97 -0.30
C PHE A 296 -1.88 3.89 0.21
N PHE A 297 -2.42 4.96 0.79
CA PHE A 297 -3.81 4.97 1.24
C PHE A 297 -4.78 4.91 0.05
N VAL A 298 -4.54 5.70 -0.99
CA VAL A 298 -5.35 5.65 -2.21
C VAL A 298 -5.27 4.27 -2.86
N TYR A 299 -4.09 3.65 -2.93
CA TYR A 299 -3.92 2.27 -3.38
C TYR A 299 -4.77 1.28 -2.57
N GLY A 300 -4.67 1.32 -1.24
CA GLY A 300 -5.41 0.40 -0.38
C GLY A 300 -6.93 0.59 -0.48
N TYR A 301 -7.43 1.83 -0.53
CA TYR A 301 -8.85 2.12 -0.74
C TYR A 301 -9.34 1.60 -2.09
N LEU A 302 -8.63 1.89 -3.17
CA LEU A 302 -8.95 1.41 -4.52
C LEU A 302 -8.97 -0.11 -4.55
N TRP A 303 -7.92 -0.75 -4.05
CA TRP A 303 -7.85 -2.20 -3.97
C TRP A 303 -9.03 -2.79 -3.17
N GLY A 304 -9.35 -2.19 -2.03
CA GLY A 304 -10.48 -2.62 -1.20
C GLY A 304 -11.84 -2.51 -1.91
N ILE A 305 -12.07 -1.43 -2.67
CA ILE A 305 -13.26 -1.24 -3.50
C ILE A 305 -13.28 -2.25 -4.65
N ASN A 306 -12.18 -2.39 -5.39
CA ASN A 306 -12.06 -3.28 -6.54
C ASN A 306 -12.30 -4.76 -6.18
N ASN A 307 -12.00 -5.13 -4.94
CA ASN A 307 -12.16 -6.50 -4.44
C ASN A 307 -13.40 -6.70 -3.53
N GLY A 308 -14.30 -5.72 -3.45
CA GLY A 308 -15.55 -5.82 -2.70
C GLY A 308 -15.40 -5.87 -1.18
N LEU A 309 -14.24 -5.50 -0.63
CA LEU A 309 -14.02 -5.43 0.81
C LEU A 309 -14.45 -4.10 1.42
N LEU A 310 -14.45 -3.03 0.64
CA LEU A 310 -14.90 -1.71 1.04
C LEU A 310 -16.09 -1.30 0.18
N GLU A 311 -17.13 -0.78 0.84
CA GLU A 311 -18.33 -0.29 0.15
C GLU A 311 -17.99 0.91 -0.75
N ARG A 312 -18.27 0.77 -2.06
CA ARG A 312 -17.90 1.76 -3.08
C ARG A 312 -18.40 3.16 -2.72
N ASP A 313 -19.67 3.29 -2.38
CA ASP A 313 -20.31 4.61 -2.12
C ASP A 313 -19.72 5.28 -0.86
N ALA A 314 -19.30 4.48 0.13
CA ALA A 314 -18.73 4.99 1.35
C ALA A 314 -17.29 5.49 1.19
N TYR A 315 -16.50 4.87 0.29
CA TYR A 315 -15.06 5.12 0.19
C TYR A 315 -14.62 5.78 -1.12
N LEU A 316 -15.43 5.74 -2.18
CA LEU A 316 -15.11 6.43 -3.44
C LEU A 316 -14.92 7.95 -3.28
N PRO A 317 -15.64 8.67 -2.40
CA PRO A 317 -15.36 10.08 -2.12
C PRO A 317 -13.94 10.33 -1.54
N VAL A 318 -13.43 9.41 -0.70
CA VAL A 318 -12.06 9.45 -0.17
C VAL A 318 -11.04 9.28 -1.31
N VAL A 319 -11.26 8.27 -2.15
CA VAL A 319 -10.43 8.01 -3.33
C VAL A 319 -10.40 9.22 -4.27
N ARG A 320 -11.54 9.84 -4.55
CA ARG A 320 -11.60 11.01 -5.45
C ARG A 320 -10.75 12.16 -4.99
N LYS A 321 -10.86 12.51 -3.71
CA LYS A 321 -10.04 13.57 -3.12
C LYS A 321 -8.56 13.21 -3.17
N GLY A 322 -8.20 12.00 -2.76
CA GLY A 322 -6.82 11.52 -2.79
C GLY A 322 -6.25 11.48 -4.21
N TRP A 323 -7.02 11.00 -5.18
CA TRP A 323 -6.62 10.98 -6.59
C TRP A 323 -6.49 12.38 -7.19
N HIS A 324 -7.40 13.29 -6.84
CA HIS A 324 -7.29 14.69 -7.24
C HIS A 324 -5.96 15.30 -6.75
N TYR A 325 -5.62 15.11 -5.48
CA TYR A 325 -4.34 15.54 -4.94
C TYR A 325 -3.16 14.89 -5.70
N LEU A 326 -3.17 13.57 -5.88
CA LEU A 326 -2.09 12.85 -6.56
C LEU A 326 -1.90 13.35 -8.01
N SER A 327 -2.99 13.52 -8.77
CA SER A 327 -2.94 13.84 -10.20
C SER A 327 -2.76 15.32 -10.51
N LYS A 328 -3.18 16.23 -9.59
CA LYS A 328 -3.18 17.68 -9.85
C LYS A 328 -2.14 18.45 -9.03
N THR A 329 -1.70 17.90 -7.88
CA THR A 329 -0.74 18.58 -6.98
C THR A 329 0.58 17.81 -6.89
N ALA A 330 0.54 16.51 -6.61
CA ALA A 330 1.75 15.71 -6.44
C ALA A 330 2.49 15.48 -7.77
N LEU A 331 1.76 15.23 -8.85
CA LEU A 331 2.33 15.05 -10.19
C LEU A 331 2.75 16.38 -10.79
N GLN A 332 4.04 16.55 -11.03
CA GLN A 332 4.59 17.75 -11.65
C GLN A 332 4.46 17.71 -13.19
N PRO A 333 4.52 18.87 -13.86
CA PRO A 333 4.36 18.94 -15.32
C PRO A 333 5.36 18.09 -16.12
N ASP A 334 6.54 17.82 -15.59
CA ASP A 334 7.58 16.99 -16.23
C ASP A 334 7.43 15.48 -15.95
N GLY A 335 6.53 15.08 -15.04
CA GLY A 335 6.32 13.68 -14.64
C GLY A 335 6.94 13.31 -13.29
N LYS A 336 7.63 14.24 -12.62
CA LYS A 336 8.14 14.05 -11.27
C LYS A 336 6.97 13.90 -10.28
N VAL A 337 7.07 12.96 -9.36
CA VAL A 337 6.17 12.83 -8.21
C VAL A 337 6.78 13.62 -7.05
N GLY A 338 6.20 14.77 -6.73
CA GLY A 338 6.67 15.66 -5.67
C GLY A 338 5.99 15.42 -4.32
N TYR A 339 6.36 16.24 -3.33
CA TYR A 339 5.83 16.22 -1.97
C TYR A 339 6.00 14.89 -1.24
N VAL A 340 7.06 14.14 -1.55
CA VAL A 340 7.40 12.89 -0.87
C VAL A 340 8.33 13.19 0.30
N GLN A 341 7.92 12.85 1.51
CA GLN A 341 8.81 12.97 2.68
C GLN A 341 10.08 12.14 2.44
N PRO A 342 11.29 12.72 2.63
CA PRO A 342 12.55 11.98 2.56
C PRO A 342 12.58 10.78 3.49
N ILE A 343 13.60 9.92 3.36
CA ILE A 343 13.80 8.77 4.25
C ILE A 343 13.73 9.22 5.71
N GLY A 344 12.95 8.52 6.50
CA GLY A 344 12.70 8.84 7.90
C GLY A 344 11.81 7.78 8.56
N GLU A 345 11.54 7.96 9.84
CA GLU A 345 10.79 6.99 10.65
C GLU A 345 9.64 7.64 11.46
N ARG A 346 9.35 8.92 11.22
CA ARG A 346 8.30 9.68 11.93
C ARG A 346 7.94 10.96 11.19
N ALA A 347 6.87 11.59 11.63
CA ALA A 347 6.59 12.99 11.30
C ALA A 347 7.66 13.89 11.96
N ILE A 348 8.25 14.80 11.18
CA ILE A 348 9.30 15.72 11.65
C ILE A 348 8.81 17.15 11.49
N PRO A 349 8.60 17.90 12.60
CA PRO A 349 8.23 19.31 12.53
C PRO A 349 9.28 20.12 11.77
N GLY A 350 8.84 21.05 10.93
CA GLY A 350 9.72 21.95 10.17
C GLY A 350 10.50 21.29 9.02
N GLN A 351 10.36 19.99 8.80
CA GLN A 351 10.96 19.33 7.63
C GLN A 351 10.32 19.85 6.34
N VAL A 352 11.15 20.34 5.42
CA VAL A 352 10.70 20.80 4.10
C VAL A 352 10.28 19.59 3.25
N VAL A 353 9.05 19.59 2.80
CA VAL A 353 8.48 18.61 1.86
C VAL A 353 7.68 19.39 0.82
N ASP A 354 8.22 19.51 -0.38
CA ASP A 354 7.70 20.37 -1.46
C ASP A 354 7.64 19.62 -2.80
N GLN A 355 7.30 20.33 -3.88
CA GLN A 355 7.21 19.77 -5.23
C GLN A 355 8.55 19.18 -5.75
N ASN A 356 9.68 19.48 -5.11
CA ASN A 356 11.00 18.95 -5.49
C ASN A 356 11.37 17.71 -4.69
N SER A 357 10.69 17.46 -3.58
CA SER A 357 10.93 16.32 -2.71
C SER A 357 10.37 15.05 -3.35
N THR A 358 11.24 14.20 -3.90
CA THR A 358 10.88 12.93 -4.56
C THR A 358 11.79 11.80 -4.09
N THR A 359 11.28 10.57 -4.09
CA THR A 359 12.01 9.35 -3.70
C THR A 359 11.53 8.15 -4.50
N PRO A 360 12.36 7.12 -4.69
CA PRO A 360 11.97 5.91 -5.44
C PRO A 360 10.72 5.23 -4.85
N PHE A 361 10.65 5.09 -3.53
CA PHE A 361 9.49 4.45 -2.86
C PHE A 361 8.21 5.28 -3.01
N GLY A 362 8.30 6.60 -3.05
CA GLY A 362 7.14 7.47 -3.30
C GLY A 362 6.62 7.32 -4.71
N VAL A 363 7.51 7.20 -5.70
CA VAL A 363 7.14 6.88 -7.08
C VAL A 363 6.50 5.49 -7.16
N GLY A 364 7.06 4.49 -6.48
CA GLY A 364 6.49 3.14 -6.42
C GLY A 364 5.05 3.14 -5.86
N ALA A 365 4.82 3.83 -4.74
CA ALA A 365 3.48 3.97 -4.15
C ALA A 365 2.49 4.66 -5.10
N TYR A 366 2.95 5.71 -5.79
CA TYR A 366 2.16 6.43 -6.79
C TYR A 366 1.73 5.51 -7.95
N LEU A 367 2.64 4.68 -8.45
CA LEU A 367 2.35 3.71 -9.52
C LEU A 367 1.37 2.62 -9.06
N LEU A 368 1.46 2.15 -7.81
CA LEU A 368 0.47 1.24 -7.21
C LEU A 368 -0.93 1.84 -7.22
N ALA A 369 -1.08 3.07 -6.73
CA ALA A 369 -2.36 3.78 -6.72
C ALA A 369 -2.91 3.99 -8.14
N SER A 370 -2.05 4.36 -9.09
CA SER A 370 -2.42 4.56 -10.49
C SER A 370 -2.89 3.26 -11.15
N ALA A 371 -2.22 2.14 -10.88
CA ALA A 371 -2.61 0.84 -11.42
C ALA A 371 -3.98 0.39 -10.89
N GLU A 372 -4.25 0.58 -9.60
CA GLU A 372 -5.58 0.28 -9.03
C GLU A 372 -6.67 1.24 -9.52
N MET A 373 -6.34 2.49 -9.81
CA MET A 373 -7.29 3.41 -10.43
C MET A 373 -7.70 2.93 -11.84
N VAL A 374 -6.76 2.44 -12.64
CA VAL A 374 -7.10 1.83 -13.94
C VAL A 374 -8.01 0.63 -13.77
N ARG A 375 -7.76 -0.24 -12.77
CA ARG A 375 -8.63 -1.39 -12.48
C ARG A 375 -10.05 -0.95 -12.11
N LEU A 376 -10.19 0.13 -11.34
CA LEU A 376 -11.49 0.70 -11.00
C LEU A 376 -12.25 1.20 -12.25
N LEU A 377 -11.55 1.85 -13.18
CA LEU A 377 -12.14 2.43 -14.39
C LEU A 377 -12.50 1.39 -15.46
N ARG A 378 -11.96 0.17 -15.33
CA ARG A 378 -12.28 -0.98 -16.20
C ARG A 378 -13.49 -1.81 -15.71
N GLN A 379 -14.02 -1.55 -14.53
CA GLN A 379 -15.25 -2.17 -13.97
C GLN A 379 -16.52 -1.47 -14.44
#